data_a67b11e510bd7bda1a8b9f6c61283549
#
_entry.id   a67b11e510bd7bda1a8b9f6c61283549
#
_cell.length_a   1.000
_cell.length_b   1.000
_cell.length_c   1.000
_cell.angle_alpha   90.00
_cell.angle_beta   90.00
_cell.angle_gamma   90.00
#
_symmetry.space_group_name_H-M   'P 1'
#
loop_
_entity.id
_entity.type
_entity.pdbx_description
1 polymer ?
#
loop_
_entity_poly.entity_id
_entity_poly.type
_entity_poly.pdbx_seq_one_letter_code
_entity_poly.pdbx_strand_id
1 'polypeptide(L)'
;ITWYSEPTSDKIIELFKNSNALICLFSLGAVIRLIAPYLKDKKTDPAVIVIDDKTNFVISVLSGHIGGANELTQEISEKLNALPVITTAADVNKTIAVDLVGREFGWKIDDETTVTKISAHMVNAEPIGVFQQTGNKKWYKELPKNVTIYNSLEELKKSNSKAHLIISDTIIDNELAQESVIYRPQSLVIGIGLHWDTTKDTIKDGIEHCLKKFNLSSKCIAKLVSIKKPEDVQGLIDLGKEMQIPVEYVNREELAEIITPNPSSTVKAFEGTASVSEAAAIKISNGELIVEKQKFPPNLTVAIARKI
;
A
#
# COMPACT_ATOMS: atom_id res chain seq x y z
N ILE A 1 27.05 0.04 -22.23
CA ILE A 1 28.20 0.49 -21.38
C ILE A 1 28.49 1.92 -21.75
N THR A 2 28.48 2.81 -20.76
CA THR A 2 28.83 4.21 -20.92
C THR A 2 30.17 4.46 -20.24
N TRP A 3 31.11 5.01 -20.99
CA TRP A 3 32.41 5.43 -20.49
C TRP A 3 32.38 6.92 -20.18
N TYR A 4 33.07 7.37 -19.15
CA TYR A 4 33.20 8.76 -18.79
C TYR A 4 34.67 9.13 -18.57
N SER A 5 35.02 10.36 -18.87
CA SER A 5 36.39 10.93 -18.72
C SER A 5 36.48 11.94 -17.56
N GLU A 6 35.33 12.31 -17.01
CA GLU A 6 35.26 13.26 -15.90
C GLU A 6 35.79 12.62 -14.62
N PRO A 7 36.20 13.40 -13.61
CA PRO A 7 36.52 12.89 -12.28
C PRO A 7 35.35 12.10 -11.70
N THR A 8 35.64 10.97 -11.06
CA THR A 8 34.63 10.11 -10.44
C THR A 8 33.76 10.89 -9.44
N SER A 9 34.33 11.90 -8.77
CA SER A 9 33.60 12.80 -7.87
C SER A 9 32.41 13.50 -8.58
N ASP A 10 32.60 13.93 -9.82
CA ASP A 10 31.58 14.69 -10.56
C ASP A 10 30.53 13.74 -11.12
N LYS A 11 30.96 12.60 -11.64
CA LYS A 11 30.08 11.58 -12.21
C LYS A 11 29.19 10.93 -11.17
N ILE A 12 29.71 10.64 -9.98
CA ILE A 12 28.92 9.99 -8.92
C ILE A 12 27.77 10.86 -8.44
N ILE A 13 27.92 12.19 -8.48
CA ILE A 13 26.86 13.15 -8.13
C ILE A 13 25.66 13.01 -9.08
N GLU A 14 25.95 12.99 -10.38
CA GLU A 14 24.92 12.81 -11.41
C GLU A 14 24.20 11.46 -11.24
N LEU A 15 24.98 10.39 -11.06
CA LEU A 15 24.45 9.04 -10.90
C LEU A 15 23.63 8.90 -9.61
N PHE A 16 24.08 9.47 -8.48
CA PHE A 16 23.36 9.44 -7.21
C PHE A 16 21.98 10.11 -7.29
N LYS A 17 21.86 11.19 -8.08
CA LYS A 17 20.59 11.91 -8.25
C LYS A 17 19.61 11.24 -9.22
N ASN A 18 20.13 10.48 -10.19
CA ASN A 18 19.35 10.01 -11.34
C ASN A 18 19.21 8.49 -11.41
N SER A 19 19.78 7.74 -10.47
CA SER A 19 19.72 6.27 -10.46
C SER A 19 18.91 5.76 -9.28
N ASN A 20 18.28 4.59 -9.46
CA ASN A 20 17.62 3.88 -8.36
C ASN A 20 18.62 3.11 -7.48
N ALA A 21 19.74 2.69 -8.06
CA ALA A 21 20.80 1.99 -7.34
C ALA A 21 22.18 2.31 -7.90
N LEU A 22 23.20 2.35 -7.03
CA LEU A 22 24.60 2.49 -7.36
C LEU A 22 25.38 1.27 -6.87
N ILE A 23 26.11 0.63 -7.77
CA ILE A 23 27.05 -0.44 -7.46
C ILE A 23 28.45 0.09 -7.67
N CYS A 24 29.22 0.23 -6.60
CA CYS A 24 30.55 0.82 -6.60
C CYS A 24 31.63 -0.25 -6.38
N LEU A 25 32.55 -0.40 -7.33
CA LEU A 25 33.67 -1.35 -7.27
C LEU A 25 34.96 -0.64 -6.81
N PHE A 26 34.91 0.03 -5.66
CA PHE A 26 36.06 0.68 -5.03
C PHE A 26 35.82 0.86 -3.52
N SER A 27 36.79 1.36 -2.78
CA SER A 27 36.76 1.33 -1.32
C SER A 27 35.54 2.02 -0.71
N LEU A 28 34.91 1.39 0.29
CA LEU A 28 33.75 1.90 1.03
C LEU A 28 33.96 3.33 1.56
N GLY A 29 35.16 3.61 2.12
CA GLY A 29 35.46 4.94 2.66
C GLY A 29 35.47 6.05 1.59
N ALA A 30 35.90 5.73 0.35
CA ALA A 30 35.82 6.67 -0.77
C ALA A 30 34.37 6.92 -1.20
N VAL A 31 33.55 5.85 -1.31
CA VAL A 31 32.13 5.98 -1.63
C VAL A 31 31.42 6.88 -0.63
N ILE A 32 31.59 6.62 0.69
CA ILE A 32 30.97 7.44 1.74
C ILE A 32 31.34 8.91 1.61
N ARG A 33 32.63 9.25 1.40
CA ARG A 33 33.04 10.66 1.25
C ARG A 33 32.44 11.32 0.02
N LEU A 34 32.27 10.58 -1.07
CA LEU A 34 31.73 11.09 -2.31
C LEU A 34 30.21 11.36 -2.22
N ILE A 35 29.45 10.48 -1.54
CA ILE A 35 27.99 10.60 -1.48
C ILE A 35 27.50 11.43 -0.28
N ALA A 36 28.26 11.54 0.80
CA ALA A 36 27.85 12.19 2.06
C ALA A 36 27.23 13.59 1.87
N PRO A 37 27.77 14.49 1.01
CA PRO A 37 27.17 15.81 0.80
C PRO A 37 25.79 15.80 0.14
N TYR A 38 25.36 14.67 -0.43
CA TYR A 38 24.13 14.53 -1.23
C TYR A 38 23.05 13.70 -0.54
N LEU A 39 23.36 13.11 0.63
CA LEU A 39 22.40 12.35 1.43
C LEU A 39 21.24 13.25 1.88
N LYS A 40 20.02 12.77 1.72
CA LYS A 40 18.79 13.49 2.07
C LYS A 40 17.90 12.68 3.01
N ASP A 41 17.39 11.57 2.50
CA ASP A 41 16.43 10.75 3.24
C ASP A 41 16.49 9.29 2.76
N LYS A 42 16.38 8.35 3.71
CA LYS A 42 16.42 6.91 3.44
C LYS A 42 15.34 6.39 2.48
N LYS A 43 14.30 7.20 2.21
CA LYS A 43 13.20 6.85 1.31
C LYS A 43 13.42 7.33 -0.12
N THR A 44 14.28 8.35 -0.30
CA THR A 44 14.51 8.99 -1.60
C THR A 44 15.91 8.77 -2.13
N ASP A 45 16.87 8.51 -1.25
CA ASP A 45 18.25 8.24 -1.64
C ASP A 45 18.34 6.86 -2.30
N PRO A 46 19.16 6.70 -3.36
CA PRO A 46 19.30 5.43 -4.07
C PRO A 46 19.89 4.34 -3.19
N ALA A 47 19.65 3.09 -3.53
CA ALA A 47 20.42 1.97 -2.99
C ALA A 47 21.90 2.17 -3.31
N VAL A 48 22.79 2.02 -2.33
CA VAL A 48 24.24 2.04 -2.56
C VAL A 48 24.87 0.76 -2.06
N ILE A 49 25.52 0.05 -2.97
CA ILE A 49 26.23 -1.20 -2.72
C ILE A 49 27.71 -0.99 -3.07
N VAL A 50 28.58 -1.51 -2.23
CA VAL A 50 30.03 -1.50 -2.46
C VAL A 50 30.52 -2.92 -2.60
N ILE A 51 31.34 -3.17 -3.61
CA ILE A 51 32.02 -4.45 -3.85
C ILE A 51 33.52 -4.18 -3.80
N ASP A 52 34.28 -4.98 -3.06
CA ASP A 52 35.73 -4.90 -3.07
C ASP A 52 36.32 -5.40 -4.40
N ASP A 53 37.52 -4.97 -4.75
CA ASP A 53 38.18 -5.25 -6.03
C ASP A 53 38.47 -6.73 -6.28
N LYS A 54 38.43 -7.57 -5.25
CA LYS A 54 38.55 -9.03 -5.35
C LYS A 54 37.22 -9.76 -5.27
N THR A 55 36.11 -9.02 -5.18
CA THR A 55 34.76 -9.59 -5.06
C THR A 55 34.56 -10.55 -3.88
N ASN A 56 35.30 -10.33 -2.77
CA ASN A 56 35.11 -11.14 -1.55
C ASN A 56 33.84 -10.72 -0.79
N PHE A 57 33.52 -9.43 -0.83
CA PHE A 57 32.42 -8.84 -0.07
C PHE A 57 31.52 -7.99 -0.96
N VAL A 58 30.21 -8.11 -0.75
CA VAL A 58 29.19 -7.20 -1.28
C VAL A 58 28.52 -6.53 -0.08
N ILE A 59 28.63 -5.22 0.02
CA ILE A 59 28.27 -4.46 1.22
C ILE A 59 27.07 -3.57 0.93
N SER A 60 25.97 -3.75 1.66
CA SER A 60 24.84 -2.83 1.67
C SER A 60 25.20 -1.59 2.49
N VAL A 61 25.28 -0.43 1.84
CA VAL A 61 25.78 0.82 2.44
C VAL A 61 24.68 1.80 2.76
N LEU A 62 23.71 1.96 1.86
CA LEU A 62 22.65 2.96 1.97
C LEU A 62 21.32 2.42 1.42
N SER A 63 20.21 2.87 2.03
CA SER A 63 18.85 2.53 1.61
C SER A 63 18.57 1.02 1.56
N GLY A 64 18.96 0.34 2.64
CA GLY A 64 18.93 -1.12 2.76
C GLY A 64 17.56 -1.74 2.52
N HIS A 65 16.50 -1.23 3.19
CA HIS A 65 15.14 -1.75 3.10
C HIS A 65 14.37 -1.14 1.92
N ILE A 66 13.90 0.10 2.07
CA ILE A 66 13.01 0.77 1.10
C ILE A 66 13.70 0.94 -0.26
N GLY A 67 14.98 1.29 -0.27
CA GLY A 67 15.77 1.41 -1.49
C GLY A 67 16.17 0.06 -2.12
N GLY A 68 16.06 -1.06 -1.38
CA GLY A 68 16.35 -2.40 -1.88
C GLY A 68 17.82 -2.79 -1.86
N ALA A 69 18.72 -2.04 -1.17
CA ALA A 69 20.14 -2.36 -1.16
C ALA A 69 20.45 -3.72 -0.51
N ASN A 70 19.69 -4.14 0.51
CA ASN A 70 19.92 -5.43 1.16
C ASN A 70 19.56 -6.60 0.22
N GLU A 71 18.40 -6.54 -0.45
CA GLU A 71 17.98 -7.55 -1.41
C GLU A 71 18.97 -7.65 -2.58
N LEU A 72 19.35 -6.51 -3.16
CA LEU A 72 20.31 -6.44 -4.25
C LEU A 72 21.70 -6.92 -3.82
N THR A 73 22.13 -6.64 -2.57
CA THR A 73 23.38 -7.16 -1.97
C THR A 73 23.35 -8.68 -1.93
N GLN A 74 22.25 -9.28 -1.49
CA GLN A 74 22.09 -10.74 -1.44
C GLN A 74 22.18 -11.34 -2.85
N GLU A 75 21.41 -10.78 -3.80
CA GLU A 75 21.38 -11.28 -5.19
C GLU A 75 22.74 -11.20 -5.87
N ILE A 76 23.47 -10.10 -5.71
CA ILE A 76 24.80 -9.92 -6.29
C ILE A 76 25.80 -10.89 -5.64
N SER A 77 25.75 -11.03 -4.30
CA SER A 77 26.62 -11.94 -3.57
C SER A 77 26.51 -13.38 -4.04
N GLU A 78 25.29 -13.86 -4.27
CA GLU A 78 25.01 -15.21 -4.80
C GLU A 78 25.61 -15.40 -6.20
N LYS A 79 25.46 -14.40 -7.07
CA LYS A 79 26.01 -14.44 -8.45
C LYS A 79 27.52 -14.39 -8.51
N LEU A 80 28.16 -13.67 -7.59
CA LEU A 80 29.60 -13.52 -7.52
C LEU A 80 30.31 -14.55 -6.60
N ASN A 81 29.53 -15.37 -5.88
CA ASN A 81 30.02 -16.24 -4.82
C ASN A 81 30.81 -15.44 -3.77
N ALA A 82 30.31 -14.27 -3.42
CA ALA A 82 30.88 -13.32 -2.45
C ALA A 82 30.12 -13.38 -1.12
N LEU A 83 30.71 -12.83 -0.06
CA LEU A 83 30.03 -12.71 1.24
C LEU A 83 29.15 -11.45 1.29
N PRO A 84 27.85 -11.56 1.53
CA PRO A 84 26.99 -10.39 1.74
C PRO A 84 27.26 -9.77 3.13
N VAL A 85 27.39 -8.45 3.18
CA VAL A 85 27.52 -7.68 4.42
C VAL A 85 26.30 -6.78 4.57
N ILE A 86 25.35 -7.23 5.40
CA ILE A 86 24.11 -6.53 5.73
C ILE A 86 24.10 -6.32 7.24
N THR A 87 23.93 -5.05 7.67
CA THR A 87 23.99 -4.67 9.10
C THR A 87 22.65 -4.21 9.66
N THR A 88 21.60 -4.20 8.85
CA THR A 88 20.27 -3.78 9.27
C THR A 88 19.73 -4.71 10.35
N ALA A 89 19.31 -4.15 11.47
CA ALA A 89 18.93 -4.92 12.65
C ALA A 89 17.80 -5.93 12.41
N ALA A 90 16.81 -5.59 11.57
CA ALA A 90 15.72 -6.50 11.23
C ALA A 90 16.22 -7.75 10.48
N ASP A 91 17.17 -7.59 9.55
CA ASP A 91 17.74 -8.70 8.79
C ASP A 91 18.64 -9.57 9.67
N VAL A 92 19.51 -8.94 10.49
CA VAL A 92 20.43 -9.65 11.38
C VAL A 92 19.65 -10.48 12.43
N ASN A 93 18.58 -9.92 12.99
CA ASN A 93 17.75 -10.58 13.99
C ASN A 93 16.66 -11.49 13.39
N LYS A 94 16.57 -11.57 12.06
CA LYS A 94 15.54 -12.35 11.34
C LYS A 94 14.13 -12.02 11.83
N THR A 95 13.84 -10.72 11.99
CA THR A 95 12.54 -10.23 12.44
C THR A 95 11.80 -9.49 11.32
N ILE A 96 10.59 -9.03 11.59
CA ILE A 96 9.78 -8.34 10.59
C ILE A 96 10.35 -6.94 10.34
N ALA A 97 10.66 -6.62 9.09
CA ALA A 97 10.92 -5.26 8.65
C ALA A 97 9.59 -4.50 8.58
N VAL A 98 9.27 -3.78 9.66
CA VAL A 98 7.95 -3.13 9.87
C VAL A 98 7.61 -2.15 8.74
N ASP A 99 8.60 -1.48 8.17
CA ASP A 99 8.44 -0.55 7.04
C ASP A 99 8.21 -1.23 5.68
N LEU A 100 8.39 -2.55 5.60
CA LEU A 100 8.21 -3.31 4.36
C LEU A 100 6.95 -4.18 4.34
N VAL A 101 6.23 -4.30 5.45
CA VAL A 101 5.04 -5.16 5.52
C VAL A 101 4.00 -4.75 4.45
N GLY A 102 3.65 -5.71 3.60
CA GLY A 102 2.67 -5.54 2.54
C GLY A 102 3.10 -4.65 1.36
N ARG A 103 4.37 -4.24 1.28
CA ARG A 103 4.89 -3.41 0.19
C ARG A 103 4.75 -4.09 -1.18
N GLU A 104 5.02 -5.38 -1.26
CA GLU A 104 4.84 -6.18 -2.48
C GLU A 104 3.39 -6.21 -2.99
N PHE A 105 2.42 -5.97 -2.10
CA PHE A 105 1.00 -5.87 -2.42
C PHE A 105 0.52 -4.43 -2.59
N GLY A 106 1.42 -3.44 -2.57
CA GLY A 106 1.10 -2.03 -2.72
C GLY A 106 0.37 -1.41 -1.53
N TRP A 107 0.49 -1.97 -0.32
CA TRP A 107 -0.12 -1.39 0.87
C TRP A 107 0.54 -0.07 1.24
N LYS A 108 -0.26 0.86 1.75
CA LYS A 108 0.21 2.14 2.27
C LYS A 108 0.24 2.10 3.79
N ILE A 109 1.24 2.73 4.39
CA ILE A 109 1.26 2.98 5.83
C ILE A 109 0.39 4.20 6.11
N ASP A 110 -0.44 4.14 7.14
CA ASP A 110 -1.38 5.21 7.49
C ASP A 110 -0.67 6.43 8.07
N ASP A 111 0.19 6.19 9.08
CA ASP A 111 1.07 7.19 9.69
C ASP A 111 2.48 6.61 9.80
N GLU A 112 3.43 7.20 9.08
CA GLU A 112 4.81 6.75 9.09
C GLU A 112 5.59 7.19 10.33
N THR A 113 5.07 8.11 11.12
CA THR A 113 5.73 8.60 12.34
C THR A 113 5.85 7.52 13.41
N THR A 114 4.96 6.53 13.41
CA THR A 114 4.98 5.42 14.37
C THR A 114 5.98 4.32 13.99
N VAL A 115 6.39 4.22 12.73
CA VAL A 115 7.21 3.12 12.20
C VAL A 115 8.50 2.92 12.99
N THR A 116 9.23 4.00 13.27
CA THR A 116 10.51 3.91 13.99
C THR A 116 10.35 3.34 15.40
N LYS A 117 9.32 3.81 16.13
CA LYS A 117 9.00 3.33 17.48
C LYS A 117 8.65 1.84 17.46
N ILE A 118 7.76 1.44 16.57
CA ILE A 118 7.29 0.05 16.49
C ILE A 118 8.40 -0.89 15.99
N SER A 119 9.27 -0.43 15.08
CA SER A 119 10.46 -1.16 14.67
C SER A 119 11.42 -1.41 15.83
N ALA A 120 11.58 -0.44 16.74
CA ALA A 120 12.41 -0.62 17.93
C ALA A 120 11.87 -1.73 18.85
N HIS A 121 10.55 -1.77 19.11
CA HIS A 121 9.91 -2.85 19.86
C HIS A 121 10.12 -4.22 19.18
N MET A 122 10.01 -4.27 17.85
CA MET A 122 10.22 -5.49 17.06
C MET A 122 11.63 -6.02 17.18
N VAL A 123 12.65 -5.15 17.00
CA VAL A 123 14.07 -5.51 17.07
C VAL A 123 14.49 -5.93 18.49
N ASN A 124 13.89 -5.32 19.51
CA ASN A 124 14.13 -5.66 20.91
C ASN A 124 13.40 -6.95 21.37
N ALA A 125 12.74 -7.65 20.45
CA ALA A 125 11.96 -8.85 20.70
C ALA A 125 10.87 -8.68 21.78
N GLU A 126 10.32 -7.47 21.92
CA GLU A 126 9.19 -7.21 22.78
C GLU A 126 7.89 -7.79 22.21
N PRO A 127 6.88 -8.10 23.03
CA PRO A 127 5.62 -8.68 22.55
C PRO A 127 4.91 -7.76 21.55
N ILE A 128 4.67 -8.25 20.34
CA ILE A 128 4.00 -7.54 19.24
C ILE A 128 2.69 -8.25 18.92
N GLY A 129 1.60 -7.49 18.86
CA GLY A 129 0.29 -7.98 18.41
C GLY A 129 0.05 -7.68 16.94
N VAL A 130 -0.54 -8.64 16.23
CA VAL A 130 -0.96 -8.47 14.83
C VAL A 130 -2.46 -8.66 14.73
N PHE A 131 -3.13 -7.74 14.07
CA PHE A 131 -4.51 -7.90 13.63
C PHE A 131 -4.62 -7.67 12.14
N GLN A 132 -5.20 -8.62 11.42
CA GLN A 132 -5.42 -8.50 9.98
C GLN A 132 -6.88 -8.75 9.62
N GLN A 133 -7.58 -7.69 9.21
CA GLN A 133 -8.96 -7.72 8.75
C GLN A 133 -9.06 -8.03 7.25
N THR A 134 -8.15 -7.49 6.46
CA THR A 134 -8.19 -7.57 4.99
C THR A 134 -6.78 -7.66 4.40
N GLY A 135 -6.66 -7.77 3.08
CA GLY A 135 -5.37 -7.84 2.39
C GLY A 135 -4.78 -9.24 2.35
N ASN A 136 -3.70 -9.37 1.60
CA ASN A 136 -3.05 -10.66 1.36
C ASN A 136 -2.34 -11.17 2.62
N LYS A 137 -2.58 -12.41 3.02
CA LYS A 137 -1.94 -13.04 4.19
C LYS A 137 -0.52 -13.57 3.94
N LYS A 138 -0.01 -13.45 2.71
CA LYS A 138 1.33 -13.97 2.33
C LYS A 138 2.46 -12.99 2.63
N TRP A 139 2.22 -11.88 3.34
CA TRP A 139 3.25 -10.92 3.70
C TRP A 139 4.28 -11.45 4.70
N TYR A 140 4.02 -12.59 5.33
CA TYR A 140 4.97 -13.32 6.17
C TYR A 140 4.99 -14.79 5.81
N LYS A 141 6.16 -15.43 5.94
CA LYS A 141 6.33 -16.89 5.82
C LYS A 141 6.25 -17.54 7.20
N GLU A 142 7.02 -17.02 8.14
CA GLU A 142 7.05 -17.40 9.55
C GLU A 142 7.03 -16.14 10.40
N LEU A 143 6.33 -16.21 11.52
CA LEU A 143 6.33 -15.10 12.49
C LEU A 143 7.43 -15.30 13.52
N PRO A 144 8.14 -14.21 13.91
CA PRO A 144 9.04 -14.23 15.06
C PRO A 144 8.28 -14.67 16.33
N LYS A 145 9.00 -15.27 17.27
CA LYS A 145 8.41 -15.82 18.53
C LYS A 145 7.71 -14.76 19.38
N ASN A 146 8.09 -13.52 19.28
CA ASN A 146 7.50 -12.39 20.00
C ASN A 146 6.25 -11.80 19.31
N VAL A 147 5.83 -12.36 18.18
CA VAL A 147 4.68 -11.87 17.41
C VAL A 147 3.48 -12.81 17.56
N THR A 148 2.33 -12.27 17.96
CA THR A 148 1.07 -13.01 18.13
C THR A 148 -0.03 -12.43 17.27
N ILE A 149 -0.77 -13.28 16.55
CA ILE A 149 -1.94 -12.86 15.76
C ILE A 149 -3.19 -12.92 16.65
N TYR A 150 -4.00 -11.87 16.57
CA TYR A 150 -5.30 -11.76 17.25
C TYR A 150 -6.43 -11.72 16.22
N ASN A 151 -7.58 -12.28 16.57
CA ASN A 151 -8.73 -12.40 15.66
C ASN A 151 -9.63 -11.15 15.67
N SER A 152 -9.49 -10.28 16.68
CA SER A 152 -10.25 -9.04 16.78
C SER A 152 -9.40 -7.91 17.36
N LEU A 153 -9.82 -6.66 17.08
CA LEU A 153 -9.21 -5.47 17.71
C LEU A 153 -9.42 -5.44 19.22
N GLU A 154 -10.53 -6.01 19.72
CA GLU A 154 -10.82 -6.10 21.15
C GLU A 154 -9.86 -7.04 21.85
N GLU A 155 -9.54 -8.19 21.25
CA GLU A 155 -8.51 -9.10 21.76
C GLU A 155 -7.13 -8.43 21.75
N LEU A 156 -6.79 -7.76 20.65
CA LEU A 156 -5.53 -7.03 20.52
C LEU A 156 -5.37 -5.96 21.61
N LYS A 157 -6.39 -5.14 21.85
CA LYS A 157 -6.40 -4.09 22.88
C LYS A 157 -6.23 -4.65 24.30
N LYS A 158 -6.75 -5.84 24.57
CA LYS A 158 -6.65 -6.50 25.88
C LYS A 158 -5.37 -7.28 26.06
N SER A 159 -4.55 -7.40 25.03
CA SER A 159 -3.30 -8.16 25.07
C SER A 159 -2.22 -7.42 25.87
N ASN A 160 -1.17 -8.15 26.23
CA ASN A 160 0.04 -7.58 26.83
C ASN A 160 1.06 -7.10 25.78
N SER A 161 0.65 -6.96 24.52
CA SER A 161 1.51 -6.48 23.44
C SER A 161 1.95 -5.04 23.68
N LYS A 162 3.20 -4.75 23.42
CA LYS A 162 3.80 -3.40 23.58
C LYS A 162 3.63 -2.54 22.35
N ALA A 163 3.41 -3.19 21.21
CA ALA A 163 3.20 -2.52 19.94
C ALA A 163 2.37 -3.42 19.00
N HIS A 164 1.83 -2.84 17.93
CA HIS A 164 0.91 -3.56 17.07
C HIS A 164 1.18 -3.32 15.59
N LEU A 165 0.89 -4.35 14.78
CA LEU A 165 0.81 -4.27 13.32
C LEU A 165 -0.67 -4.51 12.94
N ILE A 166 -1.34 -3.49 12.41
CA ILE A 166 -2.76 -3.54 12.10
C ILE A 166 -2.96 -3.43 10.60
N ILE A 167 -3.52 -4.46 9.98
CA ILE A 167 -3.83 -4.48 8.54
C ILE A 167 -5.36 -4.37 8.39
N SER A 168 -5.85 -3.18 8.05
CA SER A 168 -7.29 -2.90 8.07
C SER A 168 -7.69 -1.79 7.11
N ASP A 169 -8.92 -1.87 6.61
CA ASP A 169 -9.60 -0.77 5.90
C ASP A 169 -10.48 0.09 6.82
N THR A 170 -10.61 -0.28 8.08
CA THR A 170 -11.35 0.48 9.09
C THR A 170 -10.44 1.52 9.75
N ILE A 171 -10.98 2.68 10.08
CA ILE A 171 -10.27 3.72 10.85
C ILE A 171 -10.07 3.20 12.28
N ILE A 172 -8.85 3.32 12.76
CA ILE A 172 -8.46 2.87 14.11
C ILE A 172 -8.47 4.09 15.05
N ASP A 173 -8.93 3.90 16.28
CA ASP A 173 -8.92 4.96 17.28
C ASP A 173 -7.50 5.43 17.61
N ASN A 174 -7.38 6.70 18.02
CA ASN A 174 -6.09 7.36 18.19
C ASN A 174 -5.20 6.68 19.24
N GLU A 175 -5.77 6.14 20.32
CA GLU A 175 -5.00 5.52 21.39
C GLU A 175 -4.28 4.27 20.87
N LEU A 176 -4.99 3.39 20.18
CA LEU A 176 -4.40 2.20 19.57
C LEU A 176 -3.47 2.56 18.41
N ALA A 177 -3.81 3.59 17.63
CA ALA A 177 -3.01 4.01 16.48
C ALA A 177 -1.60 4.48 16.88
N GLN A 178 -1.43 5.17 18.01
CA GLN A 178 -0.12 5.64 18.49
C GLN A 178 0.85 4.51 18.87
N GLU A 179 0.32 3.34 19.23
CA GLU A 179 1.10 2.14 19.54
C GLU A 179 1.11 1.12 18.39
N SER A 180 0.74 1.57 17.17
CA SER A 180 0.58 0.68 16.02
C SER A 180 1.24 1.24 14.76
N VAL A 181 1.66 0.33 13.86
CA VAL A 181 1.75 0.65 12.44
C VAL A 181 0.51 0.09 11.75
N ILE A 182 -0.24 1.00 11.10
CA ILE A 182 -1.48 0.65 10.41
C ILE A 182 -1.18 0.59 8.91
N TYR A 183 -1.40 -0.58 8.32
CA TYR A 183 -1.26 -0.82 6.88
C TYR A 183 -2.62 -0.78 6.21
N ARG A 184 -2.69 -0.14 5.05
CA ARG A 184 -3.89 0.14 4.27
C ARG A 184 -3.87 -0.61 2.94
N PRO A 185 -4.36 -1.87 2.91
CA PRO A 185 -4.57 -2.59 1.65
C PRO A 185 -5.57 -1.89 0.76
N GLN A 186 -5.38 -1.96 -0.55
CA GLN A 186 -6.35 -1.47 -1.55
C GLN A 186 -7.50 -2.49 -1.68
N SER A 187 -8.38 -2.51 -0.67
CA SER A 187 -9.43 -3.52 -0.49
C SER A 187 -10.84 -3.05 -0.84
N LEU A 188 -11.08 -1.72 -0.88
CA LEU A 188 -12.43 -1.18 -1.07
C LEU A 188 -12.72 -0.89 -2.54
N VAL A 189 -13.81 -1.43 -3.05
CA VAL A 189 -14.38 -1.12 -4.37
C VAL A 189 -15.65 -0.30 -4.18
N ILE A 190 -15.64 0.92 -4.71
CA ILE A 190 -16.77 1.86 -4.61
C ILE A 190 -17.63 1.73 -5.86
N GLY A 191 -18.80 1.15 -5.71
CA GLY A 191 -19.80 1.10 -6.78
C GLY A 191 -20.68 2.34 -6.78
N ILE A 192 -20.85 2.96 -7.94
CA ILE A 192 -21.47 4.27 -8.11
C ILE A 192 -22.57 4.17 -9.16
N GLY A 193 -23.81 4.49 -8.76
CA GLY A 193 -24.91 4.72 -9.66
C GLY A 193 -25.19 6.22 -9.76
N LEU A 194 -25.19 6.78 -10.98
CA LEU A 194 -25.23 8.22 -11.20
C LEU A 194 -25.93 8.58 -12.50
N HIS A 195 -26.38 9.83 -12.62
CA HIS A 195 -26.87 10.44 -13.85
C HIS A 195 -25.72 11.11 -14.63
N TRP A 196 -26.01 11.53 -15.85
CA TRP A 196 -25.06 12.18 -16.76
C TRP A 196 -24.50 13.50 -16.22
N ASP A 197 -25.32 14.24 -15.51
CA ASP A 197 -25.08 15.56 -14.96
C ASP A 197 -24.52 15.54 -13.53
N THR A 198 -24.24 14.35 -12.98
CA THR A 198 -23.70 14.25 -11.63
C THR A 198 -22.28 14.82 -11.58
N THR A 199 -22.10 15.86 -10.77
CA THR A 199 -20.82 16.56 -10.67
C THR A 199 -19.79 15.78 -9.87
N LYS A 200 -18.52 16.08 -10.10
CA LYS A 200 -17.38 15.52 -9.33
C LYS A 200 -17.59 15.70 -7.82
N ASP A 201 -17.95 16.90 -7.38
CA ASP A 201 -18.11 17.22 -5.98
C ASP A 201 -19.26 16.43 -5.34
N THR A 202 -20.38 16.29 -6.04
CA THR A 202 -21.50 15.45 -5.57
C THR A 202 -21.07 14.00 -5.34
N ILE A 203 -20.27 13.43 -6.27
CA ILE A 203 -19.79 12.05 -6.15
C ILE A 203 -18.80 11.94 -4.97
N LYS A 204 -17.88 12.89 -4.84
CA LYS A 204 -16.90 12.96 -3.77
C LYS A 204 -17.56 13.02 -2.40
N ASP A 205 -18.50 13.94 -2.20
CA ASP A 205 -19.25 14.11 -0.96
C ASP A 205 -20.02 12.83 -0.58
N GLY A 206 -20.65 12.18 -1.55
CA GLY A 206 -21.34 10.90 -1.33
C GLY A 206 -20.39 9.78 -0.87
N ILE A 207 -19.21 9.67 -1.47
CA ILE A 207 -18.20 8.69 -1.08
C ILE A 207 -17.66 9.01 0.32
N GLU A 208 -17.26 10.25 0.59
CA GLU A 208 -16.73 10.69 1.88
C GLU A 208 -17.76 10.48 3.01
N HIS A 209 -19.04 10.78 2.73
CA HIS A 209 -20.12 10.49 3.69
C HIS A 209 -20.20 9.00 4.02
N CYS A 210 -20.16 8.13 3.01
CA CYS A 210 -20.16 6.68 3.22
C CYS A 210 -18.95 6.23 4.03
N LEU A 211 -17.75 6.64 3.65
CA LEU A 211 -16.52 6.27 4.36
C LEU A 211 -16.58 6.68 5.83
N LYS A 212 -17.00 7.92 6.10
CA LYS A 212 -17.14 8.44 7.47
C LYS A 212 -18.20 7.68 8.27
N LYS A 213 -19.41 7.49 7.70
CA LYS A 213 -20.53 6.80 8.36
C LYS A 213 -20.19 5.36 8.74
N PHE A 214 -19.45 4.67 7.90
CA PHE A 214 -19.09 3.26 8.09
C PHE A 214 -17.65 3.05 8.60
N ASN A 215 -16.99 4.13 9.04
CA ASN A 215 -15.67 4.11 9.66
C ASN A 215 -14.58 3.48 8.76
N LEU A 216 -14.59 3.79 7.46
CA LEU A 216 -13.68 3.24 6.46
C LEU A 216 -12.61 4.26 6.04
N SER A 217 -11.41 3.77 5.74
CA SER A 217 -10.29 4.62 5.31
C SER A 217 -10.31 4.85 3.80
N SER A 218 -10.26 6.11 3.38
CA SER A 218 -10.11 6.48 1.97
C SER A 218 -8.82 5.96 1.33
N LYS A 219 -7.77 5.73 2.13
CA LYS A 219 -6.51 5.15 1.68
C LYS A 219 -6.64 3.72 1.18
N CYS A 220 -7.75 3.05 1.51
CA CYS A 220 -8.03 1.67 1.09
C CYS A 220 -8.86 1.55 -0.17
N ILE A 221 -9.27 2.65 -0.80
CA ILE A 221 -10.03 2.60 -2.04
C ILE A 221 -9.14 2.05 -3.17
N ALA A 222 -9.58 0.95 -3.75
CA ALA A 222 -8.92 0.30 -4.88
C ALA A 222 -9.41 0.82 -6.23
N LYS A 223 -10.74 1.01 -6.37
CA LYS A 223 -11.38 1.40 -7.62
C LYS A 223 -12.70 2.13 -7.38
N LEU A 224 -13.03 3.02 -8.32
CA LEU A 224 -14.38 3.57 -8.52
C LEU A 224 -15.02 2.81 -9.69
N VAL A 225 -16.22 2.29 -9.50
CA VAL A 225 -16.86 1.43 -10.51
C VAL A 225 -18.26 1.88 -10.79
N SER A 226 -18.65 1.91 -12.08
CA SER A 226 -20.00 2.22 -12.50
C SER A 226 -20.44 1.38 -13.71
N ILE A 227 -21.68 1.50 -14.11
CA ILE A 227 -22.20 0.90 -15.34
C ILE A 227 -21.62 1.62 -16.55
N LYS A 228 -21.29 0.87 -17.60
CA LYS A 228 -20.88 1.45 -18.88
C LYS A 228 -22.08 2.14 -19.53
N LYS A 229 -21.93 3.44 -19.80
CA LYS A 229 -22.87 4.27 -20.53
C LYS A 229 -22.36 4.55 -21.95
N PRO A 230 -23.21 5.00 -22.88
CA PRO A 230 -22.78 5.41 -24.24
C PRO A 230 -21.67 6.47 -24.23
N GLU A 231 -21.73 7.40 -23.27
CA GLU A 231 -20.70 8.40 -23.02
C GLU A 231 -20.27 8.33 -21.56
N ASP A 232 -19.01 8.70 -21.29
CA ASP A 232 -18.48 8.72 -19.94
C ASP A 232 -19.07 9.91 -19.14
N VAL A 233 -19.29 9.68 -17.84
CA VAL A 233 -19.70 10.77 -16.94
C VAL A 233 -18.47 11.52 -16.49
N GLN A 234 -18.31 12.76 -16.98
CA GLN A 234 -17.10 13.56 -16.77
C GLN A 234 -16.76 13.74 -15.28
N GLY A 235 -17.76 13.94 -14.42
CA GLY A 235 -17.55 14.10 -12.97
C GLY A 235 -16.88 12.88 -12.34
N LEU A 236 -17.18 11.66 -12.81
CA LEU A 236 -16.56 10.44 -12.29
C LEU A 236 -15.09 10.30 -12.75
N ILE A 237 -14.83 10.63 -14.01
CA ILE A 237 -13.46 10.62 -14.56
C ILE A 237 -12.57 11.63 -13.84
N ASP A 238 -13.08 12.84 -13.63
CA ASP A 238 -12.34 13.91 -12.98
C ASP A 238 -12.04 13.56 -11.50
N LEU A 239 -12.99 12.92 -10.82
CA LEU A 239 -12.76 12.42 -9.47
C LEU A 239 -11.71 11.32 -9.43
N GLY A 240 -11.76 10.37 -10.35
CA GLY A 240 -10.74 9.31 -10.44
C GLY A 240 -9.34 9.87 -10.65
N LYS A 241 -9.19 10.90 -11.49
CA LYS A 241 -7.91 11.60 -11.70
C LYS A 241 -7.46 12.36 -10.45
N GLU A 242 -8.35 13.11 -9.79
CA GLU A 242 -8.04 13.86 -8.57
C GLU A 242 -7.58 12.93 -7.44
N MET A 243 -8.28 11.83 -7.23
CA MET A 243 -7.96 10.86 -6.18
C MET A 243 -6.83 9.90 -6.56
N GLN A 244 -6.37 9.90 -7.83
CA GLN A 244 -5.43 8.92 -8.39
C GLN A 244 -5.94 7.48 -8.21
N ILE A 245 -7.26 7.27 -8.37
CA ILE A 245 -7.93 5.98 -8.27
C ILE A 245 -8.49 5.60 -9.63
N PRO A 246 -8.24 4.37 -10.13
CA PRO A 246 -8.76 3.92 -11.41
C PRO A 246 -10.29 3.87 -11.40
N VAL A 247 -10.89 4.36 -12.50
CA VAL A 247 -12.33 4.23 -12.79
C VAL A 247 -12.51 3.06 -13.73
N GLU A 248 -13.45 2.17 -13.40
CA GLU A 248 -13.76 0.99 -14.22
C GLU A 248 -15.26 0.97 -14.51
N TYR A 249 -15.61 0.59 -15.74
CA TYR A 249 -16.99 0.48 -16.19
C TYR A 249 -17.34 -0.98 -16.51
N VAL A 250 -18.49 -1.43 -16.01
CA VAL A 250 -19.00 -2.78 -16.20
C VAL A 250 -20.17 -2.75 -17.16
N ASN A 251 -20.24 -3.73 -18.05
CA ASN A 251 -21.34 -3.83 -19.01
C ASN A 251 -22.68 -4.14 -18.31
N ARG A 252 -23.75 -3.68 -18.92
CA ARG A 252 -25.12 -3.83 -18.41
C ARG A 252 -25.50 -5.30 -18.17
N GLU A 253 -25.15 -6.16 -19.10
CA GLU A 253 -25.45 -7.59 -19.08
C GLU A 253 -24.79 -8.28 -17.89
N GLU A 254 -23.53 -7.92 -17.60
CA GLU A 254 -22.78 -8.47 -16.46
C GLU A 254 -23.34 -8.02 -15.11
N LEU A 255 -23.85 -6.77 -15.03
CA LEU A 255 -24.47 -6.27 -13.80
C LEU A 255 -25.86 -6.85 -13.57
N ALA A 256 -26.58 -7.23 -14.65
CA ALA A 256 -27.90 -7.83 -14.56
C ALA A 256 -27.90 -9.22 -13.89
N GLU A 257 -26.78 -9.92 -13.95
CA GLU A 257 -26.59 -11.24 -13.34
C GLU A 257 -26.34 -11.18 -11.83
N ILE A 258 -26.00 -10.01 -11.29
CA ILE A 258 -25.62 -9.86 -9.88
C ILE A 258 -26.88 -9.67 -9.01
N ILE A 259 -27.01 -10.54 -8.02
CA ILE A 259 -28.07 -10.42 -7.01
C ILE A 259 -27.67 -9.33 -6.03
N THR A 260 -28.53 -8.34 -5.83
CA THR A 260 -28.30 -7.21 -4.94
C THR A 260 -29.36 -7.14 -3.83
N PRO A 261 -28.99 -6.72 -2.61
CA PRO A 261 -29.91 -6.67 -1.48
C PRO A 261 -31.00 -5.59 -1.64
N ASN A 262 -30.70 -4.48 -2.37
CA ASN A 262 -31.62 -3.36 -2.52
C ASN A 262 -32.04 -3.14 -4.00
N PRO A 263 -32.85 -4.05 -4.57
CA PRO A 263 -33.31 -3.95 -5.96
C PRO A 263 -34.24 -2.76 -6.17
N SER A 264 -34.20 -2.16 -7.37
CA SER A 264 -35.08 -1.05 -7.80
C SER A 264 -35.70 -1.41 -9.14
N SER A 265 -37.05 -1.44 -9.19
CA SER A 265 -37.77 -1.68 -10.41
C SER A 265 -37.58 -0.57 -11.46
N THR A 266 -37.45 0.68 -10.99
CA THR A 266 -37.13 1.83 -11.85
C THR A 266 -35.78 1.68 -12.51
N VAL A 267 -34.71 1.40 -11.70
CA VAL A 267 -33.37 1.21 -12.23
C VAL A 267 -33.32 0.01 -13.19
N LYS A 268 -34.05 -1.08 -12.87
CA LYS A 268 -34.12 -2.25 -13.72
C LYS A 268 -34.73 -1.94 -15.08
N ALA A 269 -35.78 -1.10 -15.11
CA ALA A 269 -36.43 -0.70 -16.36
C ALA A 269 -35.52 0.16 -17.27
N PHE A 270 -34.71 1.05 -16.69
CA PHE A 270 -33.87 1.97 -17.46
C PHE A 270 -32.46 1.40 -17.73
N GLU A 271 -31.84 0.76 -16.74
CA GLU A 271 -30.43 0.32 -16.79
C GLU A 271 -30.29 -1.20 -16.97
N GLY A 272 -31.37 -1.96 -16.95
CA GLY A 272 -31.35 -3.43 -17.11
C GLY A 272 -30.84 -4.19 -15.89
N THR A 273 -30.30 -3.53 -14.88
CA THR A 273 -29.86 -4.09 -13.62
C THR A 273 -30.69 -3.59 -12.45
N ALA A 274 -30.84 -4.41 -11.41
CA ALA A 274 -31.64 -4.06 -10.23
C ALA A 274 -31.01 -2.96 -9.36
N SER A 275 -29.68 -2.83 -9.36
CA SER A 275 -28.94 -1.82 -8.61
C SER A 275 -27.56 -1.63 -9.23
N VAL A 276 -27.28 -0.46 -9.81
CA VAL A 276 -25.98 -0.19 -10.43
C VAL A 276 -24.87 -0.20 -9.39
N SER A 277 -24.99 0.59 -8.29
CA SER A 277 -23.91 0.74 -7.32
C SER A 277 -23.56 -0.58 -6.61
N GLU A 278 -24.54 -1.34 -6.16
CA GLU A 278 -24.27 -2.63 -5.48
C GLU A 278 -23.71 -3.67 -6.44
N ALA A 279 -24.34 -3.83 -7.62
CA ALA A 279 -23.91 -4.81 -8.60
C ALA A 279 -22.48 -4.53 -9.09
N ALA A 280 -22.14 -3.27 -9.35
CA ALA A 280 -20.80 -2.88 -9.78
C ALA A 280 -19.74 -3.14 -8.68
N ALA A 281 -20.07 -2.78 -7.43
CA ALA A 281 -19.17 -3.04 -6.30
C ALA A 281 -18.92 -4.55 -6.10
N ILE A 282 -19.97 -5.37 -6.08
CA ILE A 282 -19.88 -6.83 -5.91
C ILE A 282 -19.10 -7.47 -7.07
N LYS A 283 -19.44 -7.12 -8.31
CA LYS A 283 -18.82 -7.70 -9.52
C LYS A 283 -17.29 -7.51 -9.52
N ILE A 284 -16.85 -6.29 -9.28
CA ILE A 284 -15.41 -5.96 -9.39
C ILE A 284 -14.61 -6.33 -8.13
N SER A 285 -15.24 -6.32 -6.97
CA SER A 285 -14.55 -6.77 -5.75
C SER A 285 -14.36 -8.29 -5.72
N ASN A 286 -15.26 -9.03 -6.37
CA ASN A 286 -15.42 -10.47 -6.21
C ASN A 286 -15.50 -10.88 -4.74
N GLY A 287 -16.09 -10.00 -3.89
CA GLY A 287 -16.08 -10.14 -2.46
C GLY A 287 -17.40 -9.71 -1.82
N GLU A 288 -17.33 -9.30 -0.57
CA GLU A 288 -18.49 -8.99 0.27
C GLU A 288 -18.92 -7.53 0.15
N LEU A 289 -20.24 -7.30 0.01
CA LEU A 289 -20.82 -5.96 0.11
C LEU A 289 -20.88 -5.53 1.59
N ILE A 290 -20.01 -4.58 1.96
CA ILE A 290 -19.90 -4.10 3.35
C ILE A 290 -20.69 -2.81 3.62
N VAL A 291 -21.02 -2.07 2.57
CA VAL A 291 -21.93 -0.91 2.62
C VAL A 291 -22.96 -1.09 1.52
N GLU A 292 -24.19 -1.37 1.94
CA GLU A 292 -25.33 -1.41 1.04
C GLU A 292 -25.63 -0.04 0.46
N LYS A 293 -26.41 0.00 -0.62
CA LYS A 293 -26.75 1.21 -1.38
C LYS A 293 -27.19 2.37 -0.49
N GLN A 294 -26.38 3.42 -0.44
CA GLN A 294 -26.70 4.72 0.13
C GLN A 294 -27.18 5.65 -1.00
N LYS A 295 -28.27 6.40 -0.75
CA LYS A 295 -28.87 7.29 -1.72
C LYS A 295 -28.55 8.74 -1.40
N PHE A 296 -28.11 9.48 -2.39
CA PHE A 296 -27.82 10.91 -2.34
C PHE A 296 -28.65 11.61 -3.44
N PRO A 297 -29.86 12.07 -3.09
CA PRO A 297 -30.71 12.76 -4.06
C PRO A 297 -30.04 14.03 -4.61
N PRO A 298 -30.33 14.39 -5.88
CA PRO A 298 -31.34 13.74 -6.75
C PRO A 298 -30.79 12.53 -7.52
N ASN A 299 -29.48 12.37 -7.71
CA ASN A 299 -28.96 11.60 -8.83
C ASN A 299 -27.73 10.72 -8.52
N LEU A 300 -27.45 10.40 -7.24
CA LEU A 300 -26.30 9.58 -6.86
C LEU A 300 -26.70 8.42 -5.93
N THR A 301 -26.11 7.25 -6.16
CA THR A 301 -26.09 6.13 -5.22
C THR A 301 -24.68 5.59 -5.07
N VAL A 302 -24.29 5.23 -3.85
CA VAL A 302 -22.99 4.69 -3.52
C VAL A 302 -23.16 3.37 -2.75
N ALA A 303 -22.36 2.38 -3.09
CA ALA A 303 -22.23 1.12 -2.34
C ALA A 303 -20.75 0.73 -2.26
N ILE A 304 -20.33 0.00 -1.23
CA ILE A 304 -18.94 -0.39 -1.05
C ILE A 304 -18.84 -1.88 -0.82
N ALA A 305 -17.98 -2.54 -1.58
CA ALA A 305 -17.64 -3.94 -1.37
C ALA A 305 -16.16 -4.09 -1.03
N ARG A 306 -15.83 -5.11 -0.24
CA ARG A 306 -14.45 -5.47 0.13
C ARG A 306 -13.96 -6.61 -0.76
N LYS A 307 -12.77 -6.47 -1.33
CA LYS A 307 -12.09 -7.55 -2.06
C LYS A 307 -11.76 -8.72 -1.13
N ILE A 308 -11.84 -9.93 -1.66
CA ILE A 308 -11.33 -11.14 -1.04
C ILE A 308 -9.81 -11.22 -1.18
#